data_3d4beeda32e1eed935665c4e278c8833
#
_entry.id   3d4beeda32e1eed935665c4e278c8833
#
_cell.length_a   1.000
_cell.length_b   1.000
_cell.length_c   1.000
_cell.angle_alpha   90.00
_cell.angle_beta   90.00
_cell.angle_gamma   90.00
#
_symmetry.space_group_name_H-M   'P 1'
#
loop_
_entity.id
_entity.type
_entity.pdbx_description
1 polymer ?
#
loop_
_entity_poly.entity_id
_entity_poly.type
_entity_poly.pdbx_seq_one_letter_code
_entity_poly.pdbx_strand_id
1 'polypeptide(L)'
;SFLGSAMMKSILPEEAYVAKAYVVDMPESLREELRELKVDWQPADREQLTQMRQEIQDKQADGLVVFPVDFDQAVENYQVQSGEPAPNVEIYYNSAETESTHFYNEVSDILEAYETSISNKLDINAGESVYYDCATSKDTTGQVFSMMMPLLLMMFLYSGCMSVAPESIAGEKERGTIATLLVTPMKRSSLALGKVFSLSIIALLAGCSS
;
A
#
# COMPACT_ATOMS: atom_id res chain seq x y z
N SER A 1 -18.76 -3.68 5.73
CA SER A 1 -18.13 -2.53 6.39
C SER A 1 -16.67 -2.45 6.00
N PHE A 2 -16.41 -1.61 5.03
CA PHE A 2 -15.09 -1.43 4.38
C PHE A 2 -13.98 -0.97 5.35
N LEU A 3 -14.32 -0.17 6.35
CA LEU A 3 -13.38 0.31 7.37
C LEU A 3 -12.90 -0.81 8.32
N GLY A 4 -13.71 -1.79 8.60
CA GLY A 4 -13.35 -2.90 9.48
C GLY A 4 -12.31 -3.85 8.87
N SER A 5 -12.39 -4.09 7.55
CA SER A 5 -11.44 -4.96 6.86
C SER A 5 -10.05 -4.31 6.69
N ALA A 6 -10.03 -3.01 6.37
CA ALA A 6 -8.76 -2.27 6.25
C ALA A 6 -8.04 -2.13 7.59
N MET A 7 -8.79 -1.89 8.69
CA MET A 7 -8.22 -1.79 10.03
C MET A 7 -7.77 -3.14 10.58
N MET A 8 -8.44 -4.24 10.22
CA MET A 8 -8.07 -5.59 10.62
C MET A 8 -6.81 -6.08 9.90
N LYS A 9 -6.61 -5.66 8.64
CA LYS A 9 -5.42 -5.97 7.82
C LYS A 9 -4.14 -5.29 8.36
N SER A 10 -4.26 -4.10 8.99
CA SER A 10 -3.11 -3.38 9.58
C SER A 10 -2.73 -3.85 11.00
N ILE A 11 -3.52 -4.71 11.64
CA ILE A 11 -3.30 -5.20 13.01
C ILE A 11 -2.79 -6.65 13.01
N LEU A 12 -2.97 -7.39 11.91
CA LEU A 12 -2.40 -8.73 11.77
C LEU A 12 -0.89 -8.62 11.53
N PRO A 13 -0.08 -9.42 12.22
CA PRO A 13 1.35 -9.48 11.92
C PRO A 13 1.56 -9.88 10.45
N GLU A 14 2.52 -9.24 9.79
CA GLU A 14 2.91 -9.43 8.39
C GLU A 14 3.16 -10.91 8.02
N GLU A 15 3.45 -11.74 9.02
CA GLU A 15 3.65 -13.19 8.89
C GLU A 15 2.36 -14.01 8.62
N ALA A 16 1.17 -13.41 8.74
CA ALA A 16 -0.11 -14.12 8.60
C ALA A 16 -0.79 -13.92 7.24
N TYR A 17 -0.30 -13.00 6.40
CA TYR A 17 -0.87 -12.80 5.08
C TYR A 17 -0.26 -13.80 4.08
N VAL A 18 -1.12 -14.49 3.35
CA VAL A 18 -0.75 -15.38 2.24
C VAL A 18 -1.27 -14.72 0.97
N ALA A 19 -0.36 -14.30 0.10
CA ALA A 19 -0.71 -13.69 -1.17
C ALA A 19 -1.43 -14.70 -2.06
N LYS A 20 -2.49 -14.25 -2.75
CA LYS A 20 -3.23 -15.05 -3.71
C LYS A 20 -2.78 -14.70 -5.11
N ALA A 21 -2.16 -15.63 -5.81
CA ALA A 21 -1.64 -15.37 -7.15
C ALA A 21 -1.94 -16.49 -8.14
N TYR A 22 -2.07 -16.10 -9.39
CA TYR A 22 -2.24 -17.01 -10.52
C TYR A 22 -0.89 -17.31 -11.17
N VAL A 23 -0.78 -18.52 -11.72
CA VAL A 23 0.39 -18.91 -12.51
C VAL A 23 -0.05 -19.64 -13.77
N VAL A 24 0.53 -19.27 -14.90
CA VAL A 24 0.32 -19.90 -16.21
C VAL A 24 1.63 -20.52 -16.66
N ASP A 25 1.57 -21.79 -17.06
CA ASP A 25 2.70 -22.58 -17.57
C ASP A 25 3.91 -22.62 -16.64
N MET A 26 3.68 -22.87 -15.32
CA MET A 26 4.74 -22.95 -14.31
C MET A 26 5.83 -23.96 -14.70
N PRO A 27 7.10 -23.53 -14.87
CA PRO A 27 8.20 -24.42 -15.25
C PRO A 27 8.62 -25.35 -14.11
N GLU A 28 9.21 -26.47 -14.44
CA GLU A 28 9.73 -27.41 -13.45
C GLU A 28 10.96 -26.84 -12.73
N SER A 29 11.79 -26.08 -13.42
CA SER A 29 13.04 -25.50 -12.90
C SER A 29 12.83 -24.50 -11.74
N LEU A 30 11.71 -23.81 -11.72
CA LEU A 30 11.40 -22.77 -10.71
C LEU A 30 10.31 -23.21 -9.72
N ARG A 31 9.81 -24.45 -9.84
CA ARG A 31 8.67 -24.91 -9.06
C ARG A 31 8.95 -24.97 -7.56
N GLU A 32 10.15 -25.35 -7.16
CA GLU A 32 10.50 -25.46 -5.74
C GLU A 32 10.68 -24.08 -5.13
N GLU A 33 11.43 -23.19 -5.78
CA GLU A 33 11.68 -21.83 -5.32
C GLU A 33 10.39 -21.02 -5.19
N LEU A 34 9.50 -21.10 -6.18
CA LEU A 34 8.20 -20.40 -6.14
C LEU A 34 7.26 -20.99 -5.07
N ARG A 35 7.37 -22.26 -4.73
CA ARG A 35 6.59 -22.90 -3.65
C ARG A 35 7.06 -22.51 -2.26
N GLU A 36 8.31 -22.13 -2.10
CA GLU A 36 8.84 -21.65 -0.82
C GLU A 36 8.25 -20.27 -0.45
N LEU A 37 7.77 -19.51 -1.42
CA LEU A 37 7.04 -18.29 -1.16
C LEU A 37 5.71 -18.57 -0.45
N LYS A 38 5.34 -17.73 0.50
CA LYS A 38 4.03 -17.78 1.19
C LYS A 38 2.90 -17.27 0.28
N VAL A 39 2.73 -17.92 -0.87
CA VAL A 39 1.76 -17.56 -1.90
C VAL A 39 0.82 -18.73 -2.16
N ASP A 40 -0.47 -18.47 -2.19
CA ASP A 40 -1.47 -19.43 -2.64
C ASP A 40 -1.54 -19.43 -4.18
N TRP A 41 -0.74 -20.31 -4.80
CA TRP A 41 -0.63 -20.41 -6.24
C TRP A 41 -1.82 -21.14 -6.84
N GLN A 42 -2.54 -20.47 -7.71
CA GLN A 42 -3.65 -21.03 -8.48
C GLN A 42 -3.24 -21.22 -9.94
N PRO A 43 -3.23 -22.47 -10.44
CA PRO A 43 -2.93 -22.72 -11.85
C PRO A 43 -4.04 -22.13 -12.72
N ALA A 44 -3.66 -21.57 -13.84
CA ALA A 44 -4.54 -20.83 -14.69
C ALA A 44 -4.20 -21.02 -16.17
N ASP A 45 -5.18 -20.79 -17.04
CA ASP A 45 -5.04 -20.93 -18.50
C ASP A 45 -4.85 -19.57 -19.17
N ARG A 46 -4.11 -19.56 -20.29
CA ARG A 46 -3.87 -18.35 -21.09
C ARG A 46 -5.15 -17.68 -21.58
N GLU A 47 -6.21 -18.44 -21.78
CA GLU A 47 -7.51 -17.90 -22.22
C GLU A 47 -8.16 -17.00 -21.14
N GLN A 48 -7.78 -17.16 -19.88
CA GLN A 48 -8.34 -16.44 -18.74
C GLN A 48 -7.52 -15.20 -18.31
N LEU A 49 -6.46 -14.86 -19.02
CA LEU A 49 -5.56 -13.75 -18.67
C LEU A 49 -6.29 -12.42 -18.46
N THR A 50 -7.27 -12.10 -19.31
CA THR A 50 -8.04 -10.86 -19.20
C THR A 50 -8.86 -10.82 -17.92
N GLN A 51 -9.47 -11.95 -17.55
CA GLN A 51 -10.23 -12.07 -16.31
C GLN A 51 -9.33 -11.91 -15.09
N MET A 52 -8.18 -12.57 -15.06
CA MET A 52 -7.23 -12.52 -13.94
C MET A 52 -6.66 -11.12 -13.75
N ARG A 53 -6.32 -10.42 -14.83
CA ARG A 53 -5.89 -9.03 -14.76
C ARG A 53 -6.99 -8.14 -14.19
N GLN A 54 -8.25 -8.41 -14.49
CA GLN A 54 -9.38 -7.70 -13.89
C GLN A 54 -9.50 -8.00 -12.39
N GLU A 55 -9.30 -9.26 -11.99
CA GLU A 55 -9.32 -9.64 -10.56
C GLU A 55 -8.20 -8.98 -9.76
N ILE A 56 -7.00 -8.81 -10.36
CA ILE A 56 -5.90 -8.04 -9.76
C ILE A 56 -6.29 -6.56 -9.64
N GLN A 57 -6.88 -6.00 -10.68
CA GLN A 57 -7.39 -4.63 -10.67
C GLN A 57 -8.46 -4.42 -9.60
N ASP A 58 -9.37 -5.39 -9.43
CA ASP A 58 -10.45 -5.38 -8.44
C ASP A 58 -9.98 -5.82 -7.04
N LYS A 59 -8.66 -6.02 -6.85
CA LYS A 59 -8.01 -6.38 -5.58
C LYS A 59 -8.51 -7.71 -5.00
N GLN A 60 -8.88 -8.64 -5.87
CA GLN A 60 -9.31 -9.99 -5.51
C GLN A 60 -8.15 -11.01 -5.56
N ALA A 61 -7.09 -10.67 -6.29
CA ALA A 61 -5.82 -11.39 -6.36
C ALA A 61 -4.65 -10.40 -6.28
N ASP A 62 -3.51 -10.87 -5.81
CA ASP A 62 -2.32 -10.04 -5.61
C ASP A 62 -1.41 -10.05 -6.83
N GLY A 63 -1.45 -11.11 -7.66
CA GLY A 63 -0.63 -11.15 -8.85
C GLY A 63 -0.93 -12.30 -9.81
N LEU A 64 -0.26 -12.24 -10.96
CA LEU A 64 -0.30 -13.26 -11.99
C LEU A 64 1.08 -13.35 -12.65
N VAL A 65 1.62 -14.55 -12.73
CA VAL A 65 2.87 -14.84 -13.42
C VAL A 65 2.57 -15.70 -14.66
N VAL A 66 3.04 -15.25 -15.80
CA VAL A 66 2.87 -15.95 -17.09
C VAL A 66 4.23 -16.33 -17.64
N PHE A 67 4.51 -17.63 -17.67
CA PHE A 67 5.70 -18.16 -18.31
C PHE A 67 5.44 -18.43 -19.80
N PRO A 68 6.45 -18.29 -20.68
CA PRO A 68 6.33 -18.77 -22.04
C PRO A 68 6.11 -20.28 -22.08
N VAL A 69 5.47 -20.74 -23.16
CA VAL A 69 5.29 -22.18 -23.40
C VAL A 69 6.66 -22.85 -23.52
N ASP A 70 6.81 -24.00 -22.88
CA ASP A 70 8.08 -24.74 -22.84
C ASP A 70 9.27 -23.89 -22.39
N PHE A 71 9.06 -23.08 -21.31
CA PHE A 71 10.04 -22.13 -20.75
C PHE A 71 11.43 -22.77 -20.55
N ASP A 72 11.51 -23.94 -19.93
CA ASP A 72 12.79 -24.62 -19.65
C ASP A 72 13.57 -24.91 -20.93
N GLN A 73 12.90 -25.38 -21.98
CA GLN A 73 13.53 -25.61 -23.29
C GLN A 73 13.88 -24.30 -24.02
N ALA A 74 13.04 -23.28 -23.88
CA ALA A 74 13.30 -21.97 -24.47
C ALA A 74 14.57 -21.34 -23.88
N VAL A 75 14.74 -21.41 -22.57
CA VAL A 75 15.94 -20.93 -21.86
C VAL A 75 17.17 -21.75 -22.19
N GLU A 76 17.06 -23.07 -22.28
CA GLU A 76 18.18 -23.95 -22.63
C GLU A 76 18.72 -23.65 -24.05
N ASN A 77 17.80 -23.47 -25.00
CA ASN A 77 18.13 -23.23 -26.40
C ASN A 77 18.55 -21.79 -26.71
N TYR A 78 18.21 -20.83 -25.85
CA TYR A 78 18.50 -19.42 -26.09
C TYR A 78 20.00 -19.12 -26.03
N GLN A 79 20.47 -18.37 -27.00
CA GLN A 79 21.86 -17.88 -27.08
C GLN A 79 21.87 -16.35 -27.01
N VAL A 80 22.51 -15.80 -25.99
CA VAL A 80 22.60 -14.34 -25.73
C VAL A 80 23.11 -13.53 -26.93
N GLN A 81 23.82 -14.15 -27.87
CA GLN A 81 24.36 -13.49 -29.07
C GLN A 81 23.54 -13.75 -30.36
N SER A 82 22.41 -14.43 -30.25
CA SER A 82 21.58 -14.76 -31.44
C SER A 82 20.89 -13.56 -32.07
N GLY A 83 20.71 -12.46 -31.32
CA GLY A 83 19.90 -11.31 -31.72
C GLY A 83 18.40 -11.54 -31.68
N GLU A 84 17.96 -12.71 -31.22
CA GLU A 84 16.55 -13.00 -30.92
C GLU A 84 16.19 -12.50 -29.50
N PRO A 85 14.93 -12.12 -29.28
CA PRO A 85 14.48 -11.73 -27.92
C PRO A 85 14.57 -12.92 -26.97
N ALA A 86 15.00 -12.68 -25.73
CA ALA A 86 15.03 -13.70 -24.70
C ALA A 86 13.61 -14.15 -24.33
N PRO A 87 13.44 -15.38 -23.79
CA PRO A 87 12.18 -15.82 -23.21
C PRO A 87 11.72 -14.82 -22.14
N ASN A 88 10.55 -14.22 -22.31
CA ASN A 88 10.04 -13.20 -21.40
C ASN A 88 9.04 -13.78 -20.42
N VAL A 89 9.27 -13.56 -19.13
CA VAL A 89 8.32 -13.88 -18.06
C VAL A 89 7.54 -12.61 -17.72
N GLU A 90 6.22 -12.70 -17.76
CA GLU A 90 5.33 -11.57 -17.48
C GLU A 90 4.78 -11.66 -16.07
N ILE A 91 4.98 -10.63 -15.27
CA ILE A 91 4.45 -10.50 -13.90
C ILE A 91 3.46 -9.35 -13.88
N TYR A 92 2.19 -9.66 -13.70
CA TYR A 92 1.13 -8.66 -13.57
C TYR A 92 0.82 -8.44 -12.09
N TYR A 93 0.72 -7.18 -11.68
CA TYR A 93 0.50 -6.76 -10.30
C TYR A 93 -0.26 -5.44 -10.25
N ASN A 94 -0.61 -4.97 -9.06
CA ASN A 94 -1.27 -3.69 -8.84
C ASN A 94 -0.40 -2.82 -7.93
N SER A 95 0.27 -1.82 -8.50
CA SER A 95 1.19 -0.93 -7.77
C SER A 95 0.52 -0.09 -6.67
N ALA A 96 -0.80 0.05 -6.69
CA ALA A 96 -1.56 0.75 -5.67
C ALA A 96 -1.86 -0.10 -4.42
N GLU A 97 -1.53 -1.41 -4.43
CA GLU A 97 -1.72 -2.34 -3.32
C GLU A 97 -0.36 -2.81 -2.77
N THR A 98 -0.21 -2.75 -1.44
CA THR A 98 1.05 -3.09 -0.77
C THR A 98 1.38 -4.58 -0.94
N GLU A 99 0.40 -5.46 -0.75
CA GLU A 99 0.56 -6.90 -0.84
C GLU A 99 0.90 -7.33 -2.29
N SER A 100 0.26 -6.72 -3.27
CA SER A 100 0.54 -6.97 -4.69
C SER A 100 1.95 -6.49 -5.09
N THR A 101 2.39 -5.36 -4.56
CA THR A 101 3.75 -4.86 -4.77
C THR A 101 4.79 -5.76 -4.08
N HIS A 102 4.50 -6.25 -2.87
CA HIS A 102 5.36 -7.20 -2.16
C HIS A 102 5.49 -8.51 -2.93
N PHE A 103 4.37 -9.06 -3.41
CA PHE A 103 4.35 -10.23 -4.28
C PHE A 103 5.24 -10.04 -5.52
N TYR A 104 5.09 -8.90 -6.22
CA TYR A 104 5.90 -8.58 -7.39
C TYR A 104 7.40 -8.59 -7.07
N ASN A 105 7.81 -7.96 -5.95
CA ASN A 105 9.20 -7.90 -5.56
C ASN A 105 9.76 -9.29 -5.24
N GLU A 106 9.04 -10.10 -4.45
CA GLU A 106 9.49 -11.45 -4.09
C GLU A 106 9.65 -12.36 -5.32
N VAL A 107 8.70 -12.32 -6.25
CA VAL A 107 8.78 -13.11 -7.49
C VAL A 107 9.89 -12.60 -8.39
N SER A 108 10.05 -11.28 -8.51
CA SER A 108 11.13 -10.68 -9.31
C SER A 108 12.50 -11.04 -8.77
N ASP A 109 12.70 -11.00 -7.45
CA ASP A 109 13.96 -11.37 -6.81
C ASP A 109 14.36 -12.83 -7.12
N ILE A 110 13.39 -13.75 -7.10
CA ILE A 110 13.64 -15.16 -7.47
C ILE A 110 14.00 -15.29 -8.95
N LEU A 111 13.26 -14.62 -9.83
CA LEU A 111 13.50 -14.67 -11.27
C LEU A 111 14.84 -14.02 -11.65
N GLU A 112 15.22 -12.90 -11.02
CA GLU A 112 16.52 -12.26 -11.22
C GLU A 112 17.67 -13.12 -10.71
N ALA A 113 17.50 -13.80 -9.57
CA ALA A 113 18.46 -14.76 -9.06
C ALA A 113 18.64 -15.94 -10.04
N TYR A 114 17.53 -16.46 -10.58
CA TYR A 114 17.55 -17.51 -11.57
C TYR A 114 18.19 -17.03 -12.89
N GLU A 115 17.82 -15.86 -13.42
CA GLU A 115 18.40 -15.23 -14.58
C GLU A 115 19.93 -15.13 -14.47
N THR A 116 20.41 -14.66 -13.33
CA THR A 116 21.85 -14.57 -13.04
C THR A 116 22.51 -15.94 -13.09
N SER A 117 21.85 -16.98 -12.55
CA SER A 117 22.38 -18.36 -12.54
C SER A 117 22.51 -18.97 -13.93
N ILE A 118 21.62 -18.59 -14.85
CA ILE A 118 21.59 -19.10 -16.23
C ILE A 118 22.27 -18.14 -17.25
N SER A 119 23.06 -17.18 -16.78
CA SER A 119 23.82 -16.23 -17.62
C SER A 119 22.93 -15.32 -18.48
N ASN A 120 21.90 -14.73 -17.86
CA ASN A 120 20.99 -13.75 -18.49
C ASN A 120 20.28 -14.27 -19.74
N LYS A 121 19.68 -15.43 -19.63
CA LYS A 121 18.96 -16.08 -20.74
C LYS A 121 17.45 -15.88 -20.71
N LEU A 122 16.93 -15.03 -19.86
CA LEU A 122 15.51 -14.68 -19.82
C LEU A 122 15.35 -13.16 -19.65
N ASP A 123 14.18 -12.67 -19.94
CA ASP A 123 13.74 -11.30 -19.62
C ASP A 123 12.53 -11.35 -18.67
N ILE A 124 12.43 -10.35 -17.82
CA ILE A 124 11.29 -10.17 -16.90
C ILE A 124 10.58 -8.88 -17.30
N ASN A 125 9.28 -8.99 -17.62
CA ASN A 125 8.47 -7.84 -18.02
C ASN A 125 9.14 -7.00 -19.12
N ALA A 126 9.64 -7.65 -20.18
CA ALA A 126 10.25 -6.97 -21.31
C ALA A 126 9.24 -6.02 -21.97
N GLY A 127 9.59 -4.73 -22.08
CA GLY A 127 8.74 -3.71 -22.68
C GLY A 127 8.38 -2.57 -21.71
N GLU A 128 7.22 -1.92 -21.94
CA GLU A 128 6.78 -0.81 -21.09
C GLU A 128 6.15 -1.32 -19.79
N SER A 129 6.65 -0.86 -18.65
CA SER A 129 6.17 -1.25 -17.30
C SER A 129 4.68 -0.98 -17.08
N VAL A 130 4.11 0.01 -17.76
CA VAL A 130 2.67 0.35 -17.70
C VAL A 130 1.77 -0.80 -18.17
N TYR A 131 2.28 -1.71 -18.99
CA TYR A 131 1.49 -2.83 -19.50
C TYR A 131 1.22 -3.91 -18.45
N TYR A 132 2.13 -4.06 -17.49
CA TYR A 132 2.09 -5.11 -16.46
C TYR A 132 1.50 -4.61 -15.14
N ASP A 133 1.42 -3.28 -14.96
CA ASP A 133 0.77 -2.68 -13.80
C ASP A 133 -0.75 -2.60 -14.03
N CYS A 134 -1.50 -3.32 -13.21
CA CYS A 134 -2.95 -3.35 -13.23
C CYS A 134 -3.59 -2.23 -12.40
N ALA A 135 -2.80 -1.32 -11.81
CA ALA A 135 -3.33 -0.18 -11.05
C ALA A 135 -4.14 0.77 -11.95
N THR A 136 -5.28 1.19 -11.47
CA THR A 136 -6.10 2.19 -12.16
C THR A 136 -5.67 3.60 -11.75
N SER A 137 -5.84 4.58 -12.63
CA SER A 137 -5.65 6.00 -12.30
C SER A 137 -6.43 6.45 -11.05
N LYS A 138 -7.57 5.81 -10.77
CA LYS A 138 -8.37 6.03 -9.57
C LYS A 138 -7.67 5.48 -8.32
N ASP A 139 -7.02 4.32 -8.41
CA ASP A 139 -6.31 3.70 -7.31
C ASP A 139 -5.07 4.52 -6.94
N THR A 140 -4.30 4.93 -7.94
CA THR A 140 -3.13 5.79 -7.77
C THR A 140 -3.52 7.14 -7.15
N THR A 141 -4.62 7.75 -7.61
CA THR A 141 -5.14 8.99 -7.01
C THR A 141 -5.58 8.77 -5.57
N GLY A 142 -6.27 7.65 -5.30
CA GLY A 142 -6.69 7.26 -3.95
C GLY A 142 -5.51 7.07 -3.00
N GLN A 143 -4.43 6.44 -3.46
CA GLN A 143 -3.20 6.24 -2.69
C GLN A 143 -2.52 7.56 -2.34
N VAL A 144 -2.38 8.47 -3.31
CA VAL A 144 -1.82 9.82 -3.08
C VAL A 144 -2.67 10.59 -2.07
N PHE A 145 -4.00 10.56 -2.20
CA PHE A 145 -4.90 11.19 -1.24
C PHE A 145 -4.77 10.59 0.15
N SER A 146 -4.66 9.27 0.26
CA SER A 146 -4.50 8.55 1.53
C SER A 146 -3.20 8.93 2.25
N MET A 147 -2.12 9.16 1.51
CA MET A 147 -0.84 9.61 2.08
C MET A 147 -0.86 11.09 2.49
N MET A 148 -1.54 11.95 1.72
CA MET A 148 -1.59 13.39 1.99
C MET A 148 -2.60 13.78 3.08
N MET A 149 -3.71 13.03 3.23
CA MET A 149 -4.79 13.33 4.18
C MET A 149 -4.33 13.44 5.64
N PRO A 150 -3.54 12.50 6.20
CA PRO A 150 -3.07 12.61 7.58
C PRO A 150 -2.21 13.86 7.81
N LEU A 151 -1.39 14.22 6.82
CA LEU A 151 -0.51 15.39 6.90
C LEU A 151 -1.32 16.69 6.85
N LEU A 152 -2.31 16.79 5.96
CA LEU A 152 -3.23 17.91 5.90
C LEU A 152 -4.06 18.05 7.17
N LEU A 153 -4.61 16.93 7.69
CA LEU A 153 -5.33 16.92 8.97
C LEU A 153 -4.46 17.44 10.12
N MET A 154 -3.21 16.97 10.20
CA MET A 154 -2.27 17.40 11.24
C MET A 154 -1.98 18.90 11.11
N MET A 155 -1.82 19.42 9.89
CA MET A 155 -1.57 20.82 9.60
C MET A 155 -2.77 21.71 9.99
N PHE A 156 -4.01 21.27 9.67
CA PHE A 156 -5.23 21.98 10.04
C PHE A 156 -5.47 21.97 11.55
N LEU A 157 -5.27 20.82 12.21
CA LEU A 157 -5.37 20.73 13.68
C LEU A 157 -4.36 21.64 14.38
N TYR A 158 -3.11 21.63 13.91
CA TYR A 158 -2.07 22.49 14.46
C TYR A 158 -2.40 23.98 14.28
N SER A 159 -2.82 24.38 13.08
CA SER A 159 -3.22 25.75 12.75
C SER A 159 -4.41 26.21 13.62
N GLY A 160 -5.42 25.35 13.78
CA GLY A 160 -6.58 25.62 14.62
C GLY A 160 -6.20 25.79 16.11
N CYS A 161 -5.35 24.93 16.62
CA CYS A 161 -4.86 25.03 18.01
C CYS A 161 -4.05 26.32 18.24
N MET A 162 -3.20 26.69 17.30
CA MET A 162 -2.39 27.92 17.38
C MET A 162 -3.24 29.19 17.32
N SER A 163 -4.36 29.16 16.65
CA SER A 163 -5.27 30.30 16.55
C SER A 163 -6.12 30.44 17.83
N VAL A 164 -6.75 29.36 18.28
CA VAL A 164 -7.75 29.38 19.35
C VAL A 164 -7.12 29.48 20.76
N ALA A 165 -5.98 28.84 20.98
CA ALA A 165 -5.37 28.79 22.32
C ALA A 165 -4.89 30.15 22.83
N PRO A 166 -4.15 30.97 22.07
CA PRO A 166 -3.74 32.30 22.49
C PRO A 166 -4.93 33.24 22.68
N GLU A 167 -5.93 33.19 21.77
CA GLU A 167 -7.11 34.05 21.83
C GLU A 167 -7.96 33.74 23.07
N SER A 168 -8.11 32.49 23.44
CA SER A 168 -8.80 32.08 24.67
C SER A 168 -8.14 32.63 25.94
N ILE A 169 -6.80 32.66 25.96
CA ILE A 169 -6.04 33.17 27.12
C ILE A 169 -6.02 34.70 27.14
N ALA A 170 -5.77 35.34 26.01
CA ALA A 170 -5.71 36.79 25.89
C ALA A 170 -7.07 37.43 26.16
N GLY A 171 -8.14 36.88 25.59
CA GLY A 171 -9.49 37.39 25.77
C GLY A 171 -9.97 37.34 27.20
N GLU A 172 -9.59 36.35 28.01
CA GLU A 172 -9.90 36.31 29.44
C GLU A 172 -9.07 37.32 30.26
N LYS A 173 -7.85 37.58 29.82
CA LYS A 173 -7.00 38.60 30.45
C LYS A 173 -7.55 40.00 30.21
N GLU A 174 -7.96 40.31 28.98
CA GLU A 174 -8.57 41.59 28.63
C GLU A 174 -9.91 41.86 29.32
N ARG A 175 -10.73 40.81 29.51
CA ARG A 175 -12.02 40.88 30.19
C ARG A 175 -11.91 40.95 31.71
N GLY A 176 -10.70 40.86 32.29
CA GLY A 176 -10.47 40.90 33.72
C GLY A 176 -10.96 39.65 34.49
N THR A 177 -11.48 38.63 33.78
CA THR A 177 -12.02 37.40 34.37
C THR A 177 -10.96 36.58 35.08
N ILE A 178 -9.69 36.68 34.65
CA ILE A 178 -8.57 36.04 35.36
C ILE A 178 -8.43 36.52 36.81
N ALA A 179 -8.60 37.82 37.05
CA ALA A 179 -8.52 38.35 38.39
C ALA A 179 -9.62 37.80 39.34
N THR A 180 -10.84 37.68 38.81
CA THR A 180 -11.99 37.11 39.53
C THR A 180 -11.82 35.61 39.78
N LEU A 181 -11.25 34.88 38.83
CA LEU A 181 -10.96 33.45 38.96
C LEU A 181 -9.84 33.16 39.96
N LEU A 182 -8.85 34.05 40.08
CA LEU A 182 -7.75 33.91 41.05
C LEU A 182 -8.15 34.19 42.49
N VAL A 183 -9.21 34.97 42.73
CA VAL A 183 -9.76 35.27 44.05
C VAL A 183 -10.66 34.13 44.55
N THR A 184 -11.15 33.27 43.67
CA THR A 184 -11.98 32.12 44.01
C THR A 184 -11.12 31.00 44.64
N PRO A 185 -11.55 30.33 45.73
CA PRO A 185 -10.77 29.29 46.43
C PRO A 185 -10.75 27.95 45.65
N MET A 186 -10.50 27.98 44.35
CA MET A 186 -10.37 26.83 43.51
C MET A 186 -8.90 26.45 43.23
N LYS A 187 -8.62 25.15 43.12
CA LYS A 187 -7.28 24.69 42.77
C LYS A 187 -6.96 25.13 41.34
N ARG A 188 -5.81 25.77 41.16
CA ARG A 188 -5.34 26.26 39.83
C ARG A 188 -5.28 25.16 38.78
N SER A 189 -4.99 23.91 39.18
CA SER A 189 -5.02 22.74 38.29
C SER A 189 -6.42 22.42 37.76
N SER A 190 -7.47 22.61 38.53
CA SER A 190 -8.85 22.37 38.07
C SER A 190 -9.29 23.41 37.06
N LEU A 191 -8.85 24.64 37.16
CA LEU A 191 -9.08 25.69 36.14
C LEU A 191 -8.37 25.36 34.81
N ALA A 192 -7.11 24.95 34.89
CA ALA A 192 -6.34 24.56 33.72
C ALA A 192 -6.96 23.35 33.00
N LEU A 193 -7.35 22.32 33.75
CA LEU A 193 -8.01 21.14 33.20
C LEU A 193 -9.36 21.48 32.57
N GLY A 194 -10.19 22.33 33.21
CA GLY A 194 -11.46 22.76 32.66
C GLY A 194 -11.29 23.47 31.28
N LYS A 195 -10.25 24.31 31.17
CA LYS A 195 -9.92 24.96 29.88
C LYS A 195 -9.47 23.99 28.81
N VAL A 196 -8.57 23.09 29.16
CA VAL A 196 -8.11 22.05 28.20
C VAL A 196 -9.30 21.23 27.69
N PHE A 197 -10.21 20.82 28.58
CA PHE A 197 -11.41 20.08 28.18
C PHE A 197 -12.32 20.91 27.28
N SER A 198 -12.59 22.17 27.63
CA SER A 198 -13.44 23.06 26.83
C SER A 198 -12.85 23.29 25.42
N LEU A 199 -11.56 23.60 25.33
CA LEU A 199 -10.87 23.79 24.05
C LEU A 199 -10.81 22.51 23.23
N SER A 200 -10.65 21.34 23.85
CA SER A 200 -10.66 20.05 23.16
C SER A 200 -12.03 19.74 22.54
N ILE A 201 -13.12 20.05 23.25
CA ILE A 201 -14.48 19.88 22.71
C ILE A 201 -14.73 20.79 21.53
N ILE A 202 -14.33 22.08 21.65
CA ILE A 202 -14.48 23.05 20.53
C ILE A 202 -13.64 22.61 19.33
N ALA A 203 -12.42 22.15 19.54
CA ALA A 203 -11.55 21.67 18.46
C ALA A 203 -12.14 20.42 17.77
N LEU A 204 -12.73 19.48 18.52
CA LEU A 204 -13.41 18.32 17.97
C LEU A 204 -14.66 18.72 17.15
N LEU A 205 -15.47 19.64 17.65
CA LEU A 205 -16.65 20.11 16.93
C LEU A 205 -16.26 20.87 15.65
N ALA A 206 -15.22 21.68 15.71
CA ALA A 206 -14.69 22.38 14.53
C ALA A 206 -14.13 21.37 13.47
N GLY A 207 -13.42 20.37 13.93
CA GLY A 207 -12.92 19.30 13.05
C GLY A 207 -14.01 18.42 12.41
N CYS A 208 -15.13 18.20 13.12
CA CYS A 208 -16.29 17.49 12.56
C CYS A 208 -17.13 18.34 11.61
N SER A 209 -17.02 19.66 11.68
CA SER A 209 -17.77 20.62 10.87
C SER A 209 -17.06 21.00 9.57
N SER A 210 -15.79 20.66 9.43
CA SER A 210 -14.95 20.93 8.27
C SER A 210 -14.99 19.79 7.25
#